data_f88fc880cc0ccc6a1113897a98a57dd9
#
_entry.id   f88fc880cc0ccc6a1113897a98a57dd9
#
_cell.length_a   1.000
_cell.length_b   1.000
_cell.length_c   1.000
_cell.angle_alpha   90.00
_cell.angle_beta   90.00
_cell.angle_gamma   90.00
#
_symmetry.space_group_name_H-M   'P 1'
#
loop_
_entity.id
_entity.type
_entity.pdbx_description
1 polymer ?
#
loop_
_entity_poly.entity_id
_entity_poly.type
_entity_poly.pdbx_seq_one_letter_code
_entity_poly.pdbx_strand_id
1 'polypeptide(L)'
;MGAVGDIIGNYWWLVFVVGGPVAGGVKAVAAANERRAQRRLERYRIKQQAKIATAQAQGVVRVDRERDLRAITKLLAEHDDIDTRWFAYETDVINLLEFPMITDMREPLTAAFHRAKRTADSLRPDTADDLVGLADAQETYRVAVHDYAVAFDTAESEARRRRRGDFSEPEQRRLVRAQGLLRMAMDIGSTPAERQAAYRRAREELDGLVSLPTVTYAQLERSVSGELEA
;
A
#
# COMPACT_ATOMS: atom_id res chain seq x y z
N MET A 1 6.30 46.92 -99.46
CA MET A 1 6.59 45.77 -98.57
C MET A 1 8.05 45.86 -98.13
N GLY A 2 8.33 46.46 -96.96
CA GLY A 2 9.72 46.62 -96.55
C GLY A 2 9.91 47.43 -95.30
N ALA A 3 9.09 47.26 -94.28
CA ALA A 3 9.29 47.97 -93.00
C ALA A 3 9.19 47.07 -91.75
N VAL A 4 8.99 45.78 -91.89
CA VAL A 4 8.88 44.85 -90.72
C VAL A 4 10.18 44.05 -90.48
N GLY A 5 11.04 43.97 -91.53
CA GLY A 5 12.32 43.21 -91.42
C GLY A 5 13.42 43.90 -90.64
N ASP A 6 13.45 45.21 -90.59
CA ASP A 6 14.55 45.97 -89.92
C ASP A 6 14.39 46.08 -88.39
N ILE A 7 13.21 45.88 -87.84
CA ILE A 7 12.99 45.99 -86.43
C ILE A 7 13.43 44.72 -85.74
N ILE A 8 13.39 43.56 -86.32
CA ILE A 8 13.78 42.27 -85.69
C ILE A 8 15.31 42.11 -85.69
N GLY A 9 16.04 42.70 -86.69
CA GLY A 9 17.48 42.55 -86.79
C GLY A 9 18.29 43.38 -85.78
N ASN A 10 17.73 44.47 -85.31
CA ASN A 10 18.52 45.42 -84.45
C ASN A 10 18.25 45.35 -82.96
N TYR A 11 17.28 44.52 -82.53
CA TYR A 11 16.94 44.37 -81.06
C TYR A 11 17.03 42.95 -80.55
N TRP A 12 17.64 42.03 -81.31
CA TRP A 12 17.74 40.62 -80.87
C TRP A 12 18.52 40.46 -79.52
N TRP A 13 19.40 41.40 -79.22
CA TRP A 13 20.14 41.41 -77.94
C TRP A 13 19.25 41.72 -76.74
N LEU A 14 18.08 42.37 -76.92
CA LEU A 14 17.14 42.63 -75.86
C LEU A 14 16.55 41.34 -75.32
N VAL A 15 16.46 40.26 -76.08
CA VAL A 15 16.05 38.95 -75.58
C VAL A 15 17.02 38.37 -74.55
N PHE A 16 18.30 38.67 -74.67
CA PHE A 16 19.31 38.25 -73.72
C PHE A 16 19.34 39.11 -72.42
N VAL A 17 19.04 40.39 -72.61
CA VAL A 17 19.04 41.30 -71.42
C VAL A 17 17.80 41.14 -70.59
N VAL A 18 16.65 40.81 -71.16
CA VAL A 18 15.39 40.62 -70.41
C VAL A 18 15.15 39.17 -70.06
N GLY A 19 15.60 38.22 -70.86
CA GLY A 19 15.41 36.77 -70.59
C GLY A 19 16.33 36.20 -69.54
N GLY A 20 17.54 36.73 -69.37
CA GLY A 20 18.52 36.24 -68.38
C GLY A 20 18.09 36.39 -66.91
N PRO A 21 17.65 37.57 -66.49
CA PRO A 21 17.27 37.78 -65.08
C PRO A 21 15.96 37.06 -64.69
N VAL A 22 15.01 36.86 -65.67
CA VAL A 22 13.74 36.18 -65.33
C VAL A 22 13.94 34.69 -65.08
N ALA A 23 14.80 34.00 -65.80
CA ALA A 23 15.08 32.58 -65.60
C ALA A 23 15.83 32.32 -64.28
N GLY A 24 16.71 33.24 -63.85
CA GLY A 24 17.38 33.19 -62.52
C GLY A 24 16.43 33.45 -61.39
N GLY A 25 15.50 34.37 -61.52
CA GLY A 25 14.50 34.69 -60.49
C GLY A 25 13.53 33.56 -60.24
N VAL A 26 13.05 32.86 -61.27
CA VAL A 26 12.14 31.71 -61.09
C VAL A 26 12.80 30.55 -60.41
N LYS A 27 14.07 30.25 -60.73
CA LYS A 27 14.84 29.21 -60.01
C LYS A 27 15.12 29.58 -58.57
N ALA A 28 15.40 30.85 -58.25
CA ALA A 28 15.62 31.31 -56.89
C ALA A 28 14.34 31.25 -56.05
N VAL A 29 13.18 31.58 -56.59
CA VAL A 29 11.88 31.51 -55.93
C VAL A 29 11.48 30.04 -55.69
N ALA A 30 11.68 29.13 -56.63
CA ALA A 30 11.44 27.72 -56.51
C ALA A 30 12.32 27.12 -55.40
N ALA A 31 13.62 27.40 -55.36
CA ALA A 31 14.54 26.95 -54.34
C ALA A 31 14.18 27.53 -52.94
N ALA A 32 13.72 28.76 -52.86
CA ALA A 32 13.25 29.36 -51.61
C ALA A 32 11.95 28.70 -51.11
N ASN A 33 11.03 28.34 -51.97
CA ASN A 33 9.80 27.61 -51.63
C ASN A 33 10.09 26.18 -51.17
N GLU A 34 10.99 25.47 -51.84
CA GLU A 34 11.45 24.14 -51.41
C GLU A 34 12.08 24.17 -50.00
N ARG A 35 12.95 25.13 -49.73
CA ARG A 35 13.55 25.33 -48.39
C ARG A 35 12.49 25.65 -47.36
N ARG A 36 11.46 26.43 -47.68
CA ARG A 36 10.34 26.71 -46.78
C ARG A 36 9.48 25.46 -46.52
N ALA A 37 9.22 24.67 -47.54
CA ALA A 37 8.48 23.42 -47.44
C ALA A 37 9.25 22.40 -46.59
N GLN A 38 10.57 22.24 -46.81
CA GLN A 38 11.44 21.38 -46.02
C GLN A 38 11.45 21.79 -44.54
N ARG A 39 11.62 23.10 -44.25
CA ARG A 39 11.57 23.60 -42.84
C ARG A 39 10.22 23.37 -42.17
N ARG A 40 9.11 23.42 -42.94
CA ARG A 40 7.77 23.09 -42.40
C ARG A 40 7.65 21.62 -42.09
N LEU A 41 8.13 20.73 -42.94
CA LEU A 41 8.15 19.29 -42.73
C LEU A 41 9.05 18.91 -41.56
N GLU A 42 10.24 19.50 -41.42
CA GLU A 42 11.14 19.31 -40.31
C GLU A 42 10.49 19.73 -38.98
N ARG A 43 9.87 20.92 -38.93
CA ARG A 43 9.15 21.39 -37.75
C ARG A 43 7.96 20.48 -37.41
N TYR A 44 7.27 19.96 -38.41
CA TYR A 44 6.19 19.00 -38.17
C TYR A 44 6.69 17.68 -37.64
N ARG A 45 7.79 17.14 -38.16
CA ARG A 45 8.44 15.92 -37.65
C ARG A 45 8.92 16.10 -36.23
N ILE A 46 9.60 17.19 -35.91
CA ILE A 46 10.06 17.50 -34.55
C ILE A 46 8.87 17.57 -33.57
N LYS A 47 7.78 18.25 -33.98
CA LYS A 47 6.56 18.32 -33.14
C LYS A 47 5.92 16.95 -32.93
N GLN A 48 5.88 16.10 -33.95
CA GLN A 48 5.35 14.73 -33.82
C GLN A 48 6.24 13.87 -32.94
N GLN A 49 7.55 13.92 -33.12
CA GLN A 49 8.49 13.21 -32.25
C GLN A 49 8.39 13.66 -30.77
N ALA A 50 8.27 14.97 -30.54
CA ALA A 50 8.08 15.51 -29.20
C ALA A 50 6.76 15.01 -28.57
N LYS A 51 5.66 14.97 -29.34
CA LYS A 51 4.37 14.43 -28.87
C LYS A 51 4.48 12.94 -28.53
N ILE A 52 5.13 12.16 -29.37
CA ILE A 52 5.33 10.73 -29.15
C ILE A 52 6.19 10.50 -27.88
N ALA A 53 7.30 11.24 -27.76
CA ALA A 53 8.17 11.16 -26.60
C ALA A 53 7.43 11.53 -25.31
N THR A 54 6.61 12.59 -25.34
CA THR A 54 5.79 12.99 -24.18
C THR A 54 4.75 11.93 -23.82
N ALA A 55 4.06 11.38 -24.83
CA ALA A 55 3.08 10.32 -24.60
C ALA A 55 3.71 9.04 -24.05
N GLN A 56 4.90 8.67 -24.54
CA GLN A 56 5.67 7.54 -24.03
C GLN A 56 6.11 7.77 -22.58
N ALA A 57 6.66 8.96 -22.27
CA ALA A 57 7.05 9.32 -20.91
C ALA A 57 5.85 9.28 -19.94
N GLN A 58 4.70 9.82 -20.33
CA GLN A 58 3.47 9.75 -19.54
C GLN A 58 2.99 8.30 -19.36
N GLY A 59 3.13 7.47 -20.41
CA GLY A 59 2.80 6.05 -20.33
C GLY A 59 3.65 5.29 -19.32
N VAL A 60 4.97 5.53 -19.31
CA VAL A 60 5.89 4.93 -18.34
C VAL A 60 5.54 5.35 -16.91
N VAL A 61 5.38 6.65 -16.67
CA VAL A 61 5.02 7.19 -15.35
C VAL A 61 3.71 6.56 -14.83
N ARG A 62 2.71 6.39 -15.71
CA ARG A 62 1.44 5.77 -15.32
C ARG A 62 1.60 4.29 -14.96
N VAL A 63 2.37 3.54 -15.73
CA VAL A 63 2.64 2.11 -15.46
C VAL A 63 3.39 1.94 -14.14
N ASP A 64 4.40 2.76 -13.89
CA ASP A 64 5.16 2.73 -12.64
C ASP A 64 4.26 3.05 -11.44
N ARG A 65 3.44 4.10 -11.54
CA ARG A 65 2.46 4.44 -10.50
C ARG A 65 1.48 3.29 -10.21
N GLU A 66 0.93 2.65 -11.24
CA GLU A 66 0.00 1.52 -11.09
C GLU A 66 0.68 0.30 -10.46
N ARG A 67 1.97 0.10 -10.73
CA ARG A 67 2.79 -0.94 -10.12
C ARG A 67 3.01 -0.67 -8.63
N ASP A 68 3.41 0.56 -8.29
CA ASP A 68 3.63 0.99 -6.91
C ASP A 68 2.34 0.84 -6.10
N LEU A 69 1.22 1.36 -6.59
CA LEU A 69 -0.08 1.24 -5.93
C LEU A 69 -0.44 -0.22 -5.63
N ARG A 70 -0.25 -1.13 -6.58
CA ARG A 70 -0.53 -2.55 -6.37
C ARG A 70 0.39 -3.17 -5.31
N ALA A 71 1.66 -2.82 -5.31
CA ALA A 71 2.63 -3.31 -4.33
C ALA A 71 2.30 -2.82 -2.93
N ILE A 72 2.00 -1.52 -2.76
CA ILE A 72 1.65 -0.91 -1.48
C ILE A 72 0.31 -1.47 -0.96
N THR A 73 -0.70 -1.59 -1.83
CA THR A 73 -2.00 -2.18 -1.45
C THR A 73 -1.83 -3.61 -0.93
N LYS A 74 -0.94 -4.40 -1.55
CA LYS A 74 -0.63 -5.74 -1.06
C LYS A 74 0.02 -5.72 0.32
N LEU A 75 0.95 -4.80 0.56
CA LEU A 75 1.59 -4.64 1.88
C LEU A 75 0.60 -4.20 2.96
N LEU A 76 -0.33 -3.30 2.63
CA LEU A 76 -1.41 -2.91 3.54
C LEU A 76 -2.30 -4.10 3.90
N ALA A 77 -2.67 -4.91 2.90
CA ALA A 77 -3.47 -6.11 3.14
C ALA A 77 -2.73 -7.16 3.99
N GLU A 78 -1.42 -7.32 3.81
CA GLU A 78 -0.58 -8.20 4.63
C GLU A 78 -0.52 -7.70 6.08
N HIS A 79 -0.36 -6.38 6.29
CA HIS A 79 -0.41 -5.77 7.62
C HIS A 79 -1.77 -6.00 8.30
N ASP A 80 -2.88 -5.77 7.57
CA ASP A 80 -4.24 -5.99 8.06
C ASP A 80 -4.52 -7.45 8.44
N ASP A 81 -3.97 -8.41 7.69
CA ASP A 81 -4.11 -9.84 7.99
C ASP A 81 -3.45 -10.19 9.34
N ILE A 82 -2.24 -9.69 9.58
CA ILE A 82 -1.55 -9.91 10.84
C ILE A 82 -2.31 -9.24 12.00
N ASP A 83 -2.78 -8.02 11.82
CA ASP A 83 -3.59 -7.29 12.80
C ASP A 83 -4.88 -8.06 13.12
N THR A 84 -5.54 -8.63 12.12
CA THR A 84 -6.75 -9.43 12.29
C THR A 84 -6.48 -10.70 13.09
N ARG A 85 -5.36 -11.39 12.81
CA ARG A 85 -4.95 -12.58 13.56
C ARG A 85 -4.60 -12.24 15.02
N TRP A 86 -3.89 -11.13 15.24
CA TRP A 86 -3.61 -10.64 16.59
C TRP A 86 -4.88 -10.25 17.34
N PHE A 87 -5.80 -9.54 16.69
CA PHE A 87 -7.07 -9.12 17.27
C PHE A 87 -7.92 -10.30 17.77
N ALA A 88 -7.83 -11.46 17.11
CA ALA A 88 -8.48 -12.67 17.58
C ALA A 88 -7.97 -13.13 18.95
N TYR A 89 -6.67 -12.92 19.27
CA TYR A 89 -6.14 -13.18 20.61
C TYR A 89 -6.56 -12.11 21.62
N GLU A 90 -6.64 -10.84 21.22
CA GLU A 90 -7.06 -9.75 22.11
C GLU A 90 -8.53 -9.84 22.50
N THR A 91 -9.37 -10.42 21.65
CA THR A 91 -10.84 -10.44 21.84
C THR A 91 -11.37 -11.78 22.35
N ASP A 92 -10.70 -12.87 22.05
CA ASP A 92 -11.09 -14.20 22.55
C ASP A 92 -10.32 -14.58 23.80
N VAL A 93 -10.92 -14.29 24.96
CA VAL A 93 -10.35 -14.62 26.27
C VAL A 93 -10.12 -16.13 26.45
N ILE A 94 -10.95 -16.97 25.82
CA ILE A 94 -10.81 -18.43 25.92
C ILE A 94 -9.54 -18.89 25.20
N ASN A 95 -9.30 -18.35 24.03
CA ASN A 95 -8.11 -18.61 23.22
C ASN A 95 -6.85 -18.07 23.92
N LEU A 96 -6.96 -16.86 24.50
CA LEU A 96 -5.86 -16.24 25.25
C LEU A 96 -5.45 -17.09 26.47
N LEU A 97 -6.40 -17.67 27.21
CA LEU A 97 -6.11 -18.56 28.34
C LEU A 97 -5.58 -19.94 27.91
N GLU A 98 -5.75 -20.32 26.66
CA GLU A 98 -5.12 -21.51 26.11
C GLU A 98 -3.65 -21.27 25.73
N PHE A 99 -3.32 -20.04 25.29
CA PHE A 99 -1.99 -19.63 24.84
C PHE A 99 -1.49 -18.38 25.59
N PRO A 100 -1.37 -18.43 26.92
CA PRO A 100 -1.13 -17.23 27.73
C PRO A 100 0.22 -16.55 27.46
N MET A 101 1.20 -17.26 26.91
CA MET A 101 2.49 -16.71 26.51
C MET A 101 2.37 -15.54 25.53
N ILE A 102 1.38 -15.56 24.63
CA ILE A 102 1.25 -14.57 23.55
C ILE A 102 0.99 -13.13 24.07
N THR A 103 0.58 -12.99 25.34
CA THR A 103 0.33 -11.70 25.98
C THR A 103 1.31 -11.40 27.12
N ASP A 104 2.21 -12.34 27.46
CA ASP A 104 3.20 -12.11 28.52
C ASP A 104 4.38 -11.27 27.97
N MET A 105 4.40 -10.00 28.32
CA MET A 105 5.47 -9.06 27.92
C MET A 105 6.84 -9.38 28.51
N ARG A 106 6.95 -10.31 29.48
CA ARG A 106 8.21 -10.80 30.01
C ARG A 106 8.88 -11.80 29.05
N GLU A 107 8.09 -12.41 28.17
CA GLU A 107 8.59 -13.32 27.15
C GLU A 107 9.29 -12.55 26.02
N PRO A 108 10.53 -12.90 25.67
CA PRO A 108 11.30 -12.20 24.67
C PRO A 108 10.64 -12.16 23.28
N LEU A 109 9.99 -13.28 22.89
CA LEU A 109 9.30 -13.37 21.60
C LEU A 109 8.06 -12.48 21.54
N THR A 110 7.26 -12.46 22.61
CA THR A 110 6.11 -11.56 22.74
C THR A 110 6.55 -10.10 22.72
N ALA A 111 7.59 -9.77 23.48
CA ALA A 111 8.15 -8.41 23.50
C ALA A 111 8.73 -8.00 22.13
N ALA A 112 9.35 -8.92 21.38
CA ALA A 112 9.85 -8.68 20.04
C ALA A 112 8.71 -8.43 19.06
N PHE A 113 7.67 -9.24 19.09
CA PHE A 113 6.46 -9.06 18.30
C PHE A 113 5.83 -7.69 18.53
N HIS A 114 5.59 -7.29 19.78
CA HIS A 114 5.02 -5.97 20.08
C HIS A 114 5.90 -4.78 19.66
N ARG A 115 7.24 -4.94 19.66
CA ARG A 115 8.14 -3.92 19.10
C ARG A 115 7.99 -3.81 17.58
N ALA A 116 8.00 -4.95 16.89
CA ALA A 116 7.84 -4.98 15.43
C ALA A 116 6.48 -4.40 15.01
N LYS A 117 5.39 -4.77 15.70
CA LYS A 117 4.06 -4.19 15.51
C LYS A 117 4.09 -2.67 15.59
N ARG A 118 4.61 -2.11 16.69
CA ARG A 118 4.68 -0.64 16.84
C ARG A 118 5.50 0.04 15.74
N THR A 119 6.57 -0.61 15.27
CA THR A 119 7.36 -0.08 14.16
C THR A 119 6.55 -0.08 12.86
N ALA A 120 5.89 -1.19 12.53
CA ALA A 120 5.04 -1.29 11.35
C ALA A 120 3.88 -0.28 11.40
N ASP A 121 3.19 -0.17 12.54
CA ASP A 121 2.11 0.80 12.77
C ASP A 121 2.56 2.25 12.56
N SER A 122 3.76 2.60 13.07
CA SER A 122 4.29 3.97 12.95
C SER A 122 4.69 4.36 11.52
N LEU A 123 4.92 3.39 10.66
CA LEU A 123 5.32 3.58 9.26
C LEU A 123 4.15 3.37 8.29
N ARG A 124 3.02 2.92 8.80
CA ARG A 124 1.83 2.64 8.00
C ARG A 124 1.30 3.92 7.38
N PRO A 125 1.13 3.98 6.03
CA PRO A 125 0.51 5.13 5.39
C PRO A 125 -1.01 5.12 5.61
N ASP A 126 -1.63 6.28 5.58
CA ASP A 126 -3.09 6.41 5.63
C ASP A 126 -3.73 5.84 4.37
N THR A 127 -3.09 6.06 3.22
CA THR A 127 -3.50 5.55 1.92
C THR A 127 -2.31 5.00 1.12
N ALA A 128 -2.58 4.11 0.17
CA ALA A 128 -1.53 3.61 -0.72
C ALA A 128 -0.87 4.72 -1.56
N ASP A 129 -1.62 5.79 -1.87
CA ASP A 129 -1.11 6.93 -2.65
C ASP A 129 0.00 7.69 -1.92
N ASP A 130 0.04 7.67 -0.58
CA ASP A 130 1.02 8.41 0.23
C ASP A 130 2.46 7.92 0.03
N LEU A 131 2.62 6.69 -0.41
CA LEU A 131 3.94 6.09 -0.67
C LEU A 131 4.30 6.01 -2.16
N VAL A 132 3.39 6.36 -3.08
CA VAL A 132 3.66 6.26 -4.52
C VAL A 132 4.83 7.15 -4.94
N GLY A 133 5.83 6.57 -5.60
CA GLY A 133 7.05 7.27 -6.03
C GLY A 133 8.06 7.52 -4.91
N LEU A 134 7.81 7.08 -3.69
CA LEU A 134 8.71 7.21 -2.53
C LEU A 134 9.40 5.87 -2.24
N ALA A 135 10.32 5.45 -3.09
CA ALA A 135 10.94 4.12 -3.06
C ALA A 135 11.55 3.76 -1.69
N ASP A 136 12.25 4.68 -1.05
CA ASP A 136 12.88 4.46 0.26
C ASP A 136 11.83 4.24 1.37
N ALA A 137 10.74 5.01 1.35
CA ALA A 137 9.66 4.87 2.31
C ALA A 137 8.87 3.57 2.08
N GLN A 138 8.62 3.18 0.82
CA GLN A 138 8.03 1.89 0.47
C GLN A 138 8.86 0.72 0.98
N GLU A 139 10.19 0.77 0.76
CA GLU A 139 11.10 -0.28 1.23
C GLU A 139 11.14 -0.34 2.76
N THR A 140 11.19 0.82 3.44
CA THR A 140 11.18 0.89 4.90
C THR A 140 9.90 0.27 5.48
N TYR A 141 8.74 0.63 4.91
CA TYR A 141 7.46 0.04 5.33
C TYR A 141 7.39 -1.46 5.02
N ARG A 142 7.87 -1.89 3.85
CA ARG A 142 7.93 -3.30 3.47
C ARG A 142 8.73 -4.15 4.47
N VAL A 143 9.91 -3.66 4.86
CA VAL A 143 10.75 -4.34 5.86
C VAL A 143 10.03 -4.40 7.20
N ALA A 144 9.42 -3.32 7.65
CA ALA A 144 8.70 -3.28 8.92
C ALA A 144 7.51 -4.26 8.96
N VAL A 145 6.71 -4.36 7.88
CA VAL A 145 5.61 -5.33 7.79
C VAL A 145 6.14 -6.76 7.79
N HIS A 146 7.23 -7.03 7.06
CA HIS A 146 7.86 -8.35 7.06
C HIS A 146 8.37 -8.74 8.45
N ASP A 147 9.08 -7.84 9.14
CA ASP A 147 9.59 -8.09 10.49
C ASP A 147 8.45 -8.32 11.48
N TYR A 148 7.34 -7.59 11.33
CA TYR A 148 6.14 -7.79 12.11
C TYR A 148 5.53 -9.17 11.87
N ALA A 149 5.37 -9.60 10.61
CA ALA A 149 4.87 -10.93 10.25
C ALA A 149 5.73 -12.04 10.87
N VAL A 150 7.05 -11.97 10.69
CA VAL A 150 7.99 -12.97 11.20
C VAL A 150 7.96 -13.04 12.74
N ALA A 151 7.95 -11.87 13.39
CA ALA A 151 7.92 -11.82 14.86
C ALA A 151 6.60 -12.37 15.42
N PHE A 152 5.45 -12.05 14.80
CA PHE A 152 4.15 -12.59 15.20
C PHE A 152 4.08 -14.11 14.99
N ASP A 153 4.44 -14.61 13.80
CA ASP A 153 4.42 -16.04 13.48
C ASP A 153 5.31 -16.85 14.44
N THR A 154 6.47 -16.29 14.81
CA THR A 154 7.37 -16.92 15.75
C THR A 154 6.77 -16.97 17.15
N ALA A 155 6.21 -15.85 17.63
CA ALA A 155 5.56 -15.79 18.94
C ALA A 155 4.33 -16.70 19.01
N GLU A 156 3.48 -16.69 17.97
CA GLU A 156 2.30 -17.53 17.86
C GLU A 156 2.65 -19.03 17.88
N SER A 157 3.62 -19.43 17.04
CA SER A 157 4.07 -20.82 16.98
C SER A 157 4.59 -21.32 18.31
N GLU A 158 5.37 -20.51 19.01
CA GLU A 158 5.90 -20.87 20.32
C GLU A 158 4.80 -20.89 21.38
N ALA A 159 3.87 -19.93 21.37
CA ALA A 159 2.72 -19.94 22.27
C ALA A 159 1.87 -21.21 22.07
N ARG A 160 1.62 -21.62 20.84
CA ARG A 160 0.90 -22.87 20.51
C ARG A 160 1.67 -24.12 20.93
N ARG A 161 3.01 -24.09 20.85
CA ARG A 161 3.86 -25.21 21.27
C ARG A 161 3.84 -25.37 22.80
N ARG A 162 3.98 -24.26 23.56
CA ARG A 162 4.00 -24.28 25.02
C ARG A 162 2.61 -24.46 25.64
N ARG A 163 1.59 -23.87 25.04
CA ARG A 163 0.24 -23.81 25.61
C ARG A 163 0.29 -23.34 27.06
N ARG A 164 -0.16 -24.16 27.99
CA ARG A 164 -0.11 -23.92 29.43
C ARG A 164 1.07 -24.60 30.13
N GLY A 165 2.05 -25.10 29.36
CA GLY A 165 3.18 -25.87 29.89
C GLY A 165 4.12 -25.11 30.82
N ASP A 166 4.08 -23.77 30.75
CA ASP A 166 4.87 -22.92 31.64
C ASP A 166 4.26 -22.76 33.05
N PHE A 167 3.04 -23.26 33.25
CA PHE A 167 2.33 -23.25 34.53
C PHE A 167 2.45 -24.61 35.24
N SER A 168 2.56 -24.58 36.57
CA SER A 168 2.49 -25.77 37.39
C SER A 168 1.12 -26.44 37.29
N GLU A 169 1.00 -27.72 37.58
CA GLU A 169 -0.28 -28.43 37.53
C GLU A 169 -1.43 -27.75 38.33
N PRO A 170 -1.19 -27.19 39.55
CA PRO A 170 -2.23 -26.45 40.26
C PRO A 170 -2.69 -25.20 39.49
N GLU A 171 -1.75 -24.47 38.88
CA GLU A 171 -2.04 -23.26 38.10
C GLU A 171 -2.79 -23.62 36.80
N GLN A 172 -2.41 -24.68 36.11
CA GLN A 172 -3.14 -25.19 34.96
C GLN A 172 -4.60 -25.52 35.31
N ARG A 173 -4.83 -26.15 36.47
CA ARG A 173 -6.20 -26.42 36.95
C ARG A 173 -6.98 -25.13 37.23
N ARG A 174 -6.33 -24.08 37.77
CA ARG A 174 -6.93 -22.75 37.94
C ARG A 174 -7.32 -22.15 36.61
N LEU A 175 -6.43 -22.18 35.60
CA LEU A 175 -6.71 -21.69 34.25
C LEU A 175 -7.90 -22.41 33.57
N VAL A 176 -7.99 -23.73 33.74
CA VAL A 176 -9.13 -24.50 33.21
C VAL A 176 -10.44 -24.12 33.90
N ARG A 177 -10.43 -23.93 35.24
CA ARG A 177 -11.62 -23.47 35.97
C ARG A 177 -12.03 -22.05 35.52
N ALA A 178 -11.05 -21.13 35.43
CA ALA A 178 -11.31 -19.77 34.94
C ALA A 178 -11.93 -19.77 33.54
N GLN A 179 -11.44 -20.60 32.64
CA GLN A 179 -12.01 -20.74 31.28
C GLN A 179 -13.49 -21.21 31.35
N GLY A 180 -13.81 -22.19 32.18
CA GLY A 180 -15.20 -22.64 32.37
C GLY A 180 -16.11 -21.56 32.93
N LEU A 181 -15.62 -20.80 33.91
CA LEU A 181 -16.34 -19.69 34.52
C LEU A 181 -16.54 -18.52 33.54
N LEU A 182 -15.54 -18.21 32.71
CA LEU A 182 -15.67 -17.17 31.66
C LEU A 182 -16.67 -17.58 30.58
N ARG A 183 -16.72 -18.85 30.15
CA ARG A 183 -17.77 -19.33 29.24
C ARG A 183 -19.16 -19.13 29.82
N MET A 184 -19.35 -19.43 31.10
CA MET A 184 -20.63 -19.19 31.80
C MET A 184 -20.94 -17.68 31.89
N ALA A 185 -19.93 -16.84 32.14
CA ALA A 185 -20.10 -15.39 32.22
C ALA A 185 -20.48 -14.76 30.87
N MET A 186 -20.10 -15.39 29.75
CA MET A 186 -20.44 -14.95 28.39
C MET A 186 -21.67 -15.67 27.82
N ASP A 187 -22.26 -16.64 28.52
CA ASP A 187 -23.41 -17.38 28.03
C ASP A 187 -24.70 -16.55 28.18
N ILE A 188 -25.33 -16.26 27.05
CA ILE A 188 -26.61 -15.53 26.96
C ILE A 188 -27.72 -16.27 27.70
N GLY A 189 -27.66 -17.61 27.78
CA GLY A 189 -28.60 -18.43 28.52
C GLY A 189 -28.53 -18.30 30.05
N SER A 190 -27.45 -17.73 30.58
CA SER A 190 -27.26 -17.51 32.00
C SER A 190 -27.92 -16.21 32.49
N THR A 191 -28.47 -16.22 33.71
CA THR A 191 -29.00 -15.00 34.31
C THR A 191 -27.89 -13.95 34.57
N PRO A 192 -28.22 -12.65 34.60
CA PRO A 192 -27.23 -11.61 34.92
C PRO A 192 -26.48 -11.85 36.25
N ALA A 193 -27.17 -12.36 37.27
CA ALA A 193 -26.58 -12.68 38.56
C ALA A 193 -25.55 -13.83 38.45
N GLU A 194 -25.89 -14.86 37.69
CA GLU A 194 -24.97 -15.99 37.41
C GLU A 194 -23.75 -15.53 36.61
N ARG A 195 -23.95 -14.74 35.57
CA ARG A 195 -22.84 -14.18 34.77
C ARG A 195 -21.87 -13.37 35.64
N GLN A 196 -22.41 -12.47 36.48
CA GLN A 196 -21.58 -11.69 37.41
C GLN A 196 -20.85 -12.56 38.45
N ALA A 197 -21.51 -13.57 38.99
CA ALA A 197 -20.89 -14.49 39.97
C ALA A 197 -19.78 -15.32 39.33
N ALA A 198 -20.03 -15.83 38.10
CA ALA A 198 -19.03 -16.57 37.33
C ALA A 198 -17.83 -15.68 36.99
N TYR A 199 -18.04 -14.44 36.55
CA TYR A 199 -16.98 -13.49 36.25
C TYR A 199 -16.10 -13.16 37.44
N ARG A 200 -16.70 -12.89 38.61
CA ARG A 200 -15.93 -12.65 39.87
C ARG A 200 -15.02 -13.82 40.20
N ARG A 201 -15.56 -15.04 40.19
CA ARG A 201 -14.79 -16.26 40.48
C ARG A 201 -13.70 -16.49 39.43
N ALA A 202 -13.98 -16.22 38.13
CA ALA A 202 -12.95 -16.31 37.08
C ALA A 202 -11.76 -15.38 37.39
N ARG A 203 -12.03 -14.15 37.83
CA ARG A 203 -10.98 -13.20 38.21
C ARG A 203 -10.12 -13.70 39.35
N GLU A 204 -10.75 -14.30 40.39
CA GLU A 204 -10.02 -14.91 41.53
C GLU A 204 -9.11 -16.05 41.08
N GLU A 205 -9.57 -16.89 40.14
CA GLU A 205 -8.75 -17.98 39.59
C GLU A 205 -7.59 -17.46 38.69
N LEU A 206 -7.75 -16.32 38.04
CA LEU A 206 -6.73 -15.71 37.16
C LEU A 206 -5.72 -14.85 37.91
N ASP A 207 -6.03 -14.46 39.14
CA ASP A 207 -5.20 -13.56 39.90
C ASP A 207 -3.77 -14.12 40.10
N GLY A 208 -2.77 -13.32 39.72
CA GLY A 208 -1.35 -13.69 39.75
C GLY A 208 -0.89 -14.67 38.66
N LEU A 209 -1.79 -15.19 37.81
CA LEU A 209 -1.44 -16.12 36.72
C LEU A 209 -1.30 -15.46 35.39
N VAL A 210 -2.31 -14.70 34.95
CA VAL A 210 -2.37 -14.09 33.63
C VAL A 210 -2.89 -12.67 33.74
N SER A 211 -2.24 -11.74 33.03
CA SER A 211 -2.75 -10.38 32.86
C SER A 211 -3.53 -10.31 31.54
N LEU A 212 -4.84 -10.10 31.63
CA LEU A 212 -5.67 -9.95 30.44
C LEU A 212 -5.47 -8.57 29.82
N PRO A 213 -5.50 -8.43 28.46
CA PRO A 213 -5.48 -7.14 27.80
C PRO A 213 -6.69 -6.26 28.19
N THR A 214 -6.52 -4.94 28.16
CA THR A 214 -7.58 -3.99 28.53
C THR A 214 -8.82 -4.14 27.65
N VAL A 215 -8.62 -4.45 26.35
CA VAL A 215 -9.72 -4.69 25.39
C VAL A 215 -10.55 -5.87 25.79
N THR A 216 -9.90 -6.98 26.19
CA THR A 216 -10.57 -8.20 26.66
C THR A 216 -11.38 -7.95 27.93
N TYR A 217 -10.83 -7.18 28.88
CA TYR A 217 -11.58 -6.79 30.09
C TYR A 217 -12.84 -5.99 29.75
N ALA A 218 -12.72 -4.97 28.90
CA ALA A 218 -13.85 -4.13 28.50
C ALA A 218 -14.97 -4.92 27.78
N GLN A 219 -14.58 -5.93 26.98
CA GLN A 219 -15.55 -6.80 26.33
C GLN A 219 -16.27 -7.72 27.32
N LEU A 220 -15.53 -8.33 28.23
CA LEU A 220 -16.11 -9.18 29.28
C LEU A 220 -17.08 -8.40 30.18
N GLU A 221 -16.72 -7.19 30.59
CA GLU A 221 -17.59 -6.34 31.40
C GLU A 221 -18.87 -5.96 30.67
N ARG A 222 -18.80 -5.64 29.38
CA ARG A 222 -20.01 -5.37 28.56
C ARG A 222 -20.89 -6.62 28.39
N SER A 223 -20.30 -7.79 28.17
CA SER A 223 -21.05 -9.05 28.07
C SER A 223 -21.75 -9.40 29.40
N VAL A 224 -21.06 -9.19 30.53
CA VAL A 224 -21.59 -9.48 31.86
C VAL A 224 -22.67 -8.47 32.27
N SER A 225 -22.57 -7.19 31.87
CA SER A 225 -23.57 -6.15 32.14
C SER A 225 -24.84 -6.28 31.28
N GLY A 226 -24.80 -7.05 30.19
CA GLY A 226 -25.91 -7.18 29.25
C GLY A 226 -26.01 -6.01 28.24
N GLU A 227 -25.01 -5.13 28.15
CA GLU A 227 -24.99 -4.00 27.22
C GLU A 227 -24.85 -4.41 25.75
N LEU A 228 -24.50 -5.65 25.46
CA LEU A 228 -24.39 -6.19 24.10
C LEU A 228 -25.73 -6.74 23.56
N GLU A 229 -26.79 -6.75 24.36
CA GLU A 229 -28.11 -7.28 24.01
C GLU A 229 -29.15 -6.19 23.67
N ALA A 230 -28.72 -4.90 23.58
CA ALA A 230 -29.59 -3.76 23.30
C ALA A 230 -29.50 -3.24 21.85
#